data_fb0442e72dab922a0b10da16ceb493d1
#
_entry.id   fb0442e72dab922a0b10da16ceb493d1
#
_cell.length_a   1.000
_cell.length_b   1.000
_cell.length_c   1.000
_cell.angle_alpha   90.00
_cell.angle_beta   90.00
_cell.angle_gamma   90.00
#
_symmetry.space_group_name_H-M   'P 1'
#
loop_
_entity.id
_entity.type
_entity.pdbx_description
1 polymer ?
#
loop_
_entity_poly.entity_id
_entity_poly.type
_entity_poly.pdbx_seq_one_letter_code
_entity_poly.pdbx_strand_id
1 'polypeptide(L)'
;MPSGVLFVHNNFPAQFADLAGALRARGVPCAAIGSNTAPSLGDMMIGRYALQRGSTEGIFPLAVRTEADLIRASSALRVAYMLKEKGLDPAVIVGHPGWGETLFLRRVFPSARQVMFAEFFYHGEGLDVGFDPEFAAPSEDAALKAEAKNGVMALAYAGADAIVAPTEFQASTLPAAFRPLVRVIHEGVDTDAIRPGPAAPFALPDGRTIQPGTPVITYVNNNMEPLRGLHIFARALPRLMAEVLDARVLMFGQDNPRPYGGQNPDGRPWREAIFEGLAVDPARLHVLGRAPHEQMLAALKLGVAHVYYTYPFVLSWSVVEAMASGCYVIGSDTPPLHDAIEDGVSGRLLPFFDVAALSEALVAACRDPEASAGLRKAARLAAEAKFSRAKGRAAWFDLLRELGVDIADAPPPAP
;
A
#
# COMPACT_ATOMS: atom_id res chain seq x y z
N MET A 1 -29.69 1.71 20.60
CA MET A 1 -29.62 1.91 19.14
C MET A 1 -28.24 1.48 18.70
N PRO A 2 -28.07 0.92 17.50
CA PRO A 2 -26.75 0.61 16.98
C PRO A 2 -25.85 1.84 17.04
N SER A 3 -24.62 1.67 17.50
CA SER A 3 -23.70 2.80 17.68
C SER A 3 -22.25 2.37 17.39
N GLY A 4 -21.47 3.31 16.87
CA GLY A 4 -20.06 3.12 16.62
C GLY A 4 -19.72 2.31 15.37
N VAL A 5 -18.44 1.93 15.26
CA VAL A 5 -17.85 1.31 14.07
C VAL A 5 -17.17 -0.01 14.42
N LEU A 6 -17.48 -1.05 13.65
CA LEU A 6 -16.76 -2.32 13.66
C LEU A 6 -15.80 -2.38 12.48
N PHE A 7 -14.50 -2.42 12.75
CA PHE A 7 -13.48 -2.63 11.73
C PHE A 7 -13.23 -4.11 11.50
N VAL A 8 -13.01 -4.50 10.24
CA VAL A 8 -12.74 -5.90 9.87
C VAL A 8 -11.58 -5.99 8.90
N HIS A 9 -10.47 -6.56 9.37
CA HIS A 9 -9.27 -6.71 8.55
C HIS A 9 -8.39 -7.83 9.11
N ASN A 10 -7.86 -8.70 8.22
CA ASN A 10 -7.00 -9.81 8.62
C ASN A 10 -5.87 -9.38 9.58
N ASN A 11 -5.14 -8.34 9.22
CA ASN A 11 -4.03 -7.78 9.97
C ASN A 11 -4.40 -6.44 10.63
N PHE A 12 -5.64 -6.31 11.17
CA PHE A 12 -6.04 -5.07 11.83
C PHE A 12 -4.92 -4.58 12.77
N PRO A 13 -4.62 -3.24 12.85
CA PRO A 13 -5.37 -2.12 12.26
C PRO A 13 -5.03 -1.81 10.80
N ALA A 14 -3.87 -2.20 10.27
CA ALA A 14 -3.45 -1.94 8.89
C ALA A 14 -3.79 -0.49 8.45
N GLN A 15 -4.42 -0.30 7.29
CA GLN A 15 -4.81 1.03 6.78
C GLN A 15 -5.87 1.75 7.63
N PHE A 16 -6.54 1.06 8.53
CA PHE A 16 -7.57 1.66 9.40
C PHE A 16 -7.03 2.26 10.70
N ALA A 17 -5.71 2.20 10.95
CA ALA A 17 -5.09 2.63 12.20
C ALA A 17 -5.43 4.09 12.56
N ASP A 18 -5.26 5.01 11.62
CA ASP A 18 -5.54 6.42 11.82
C ASP A 18 -7.02 6.70 12.02
N LEU A 19 -7.87 6.13 11.15
CA LEU A 19 -9.31 6.31 11.22
C LEU A 19 -9.88 5.80 12.55
N ALA A 20 -9.49 4.60 12.97
CA ALA A 20 -9.95 4.03 14.24
C ALA A 20 -9.49 4.87 15.44
N GLY A 21 -8.23 5.32 15.45
CA GLY A 21 -7.69 6.22 16.48
C GLY A 21 -8.43 7.56 16.53
N ALA A 22 -8.69 8.16 15.37
CA ALA A 22 -9.35 9.45 15.27
C ALA A 22 -10.84 9.42 15.66
N LEU A 23 -11.56 8.33 15.36
CA LEU A 23 -12.94 8.12 15.82
C LEU A 23 -13.00 7.95 17.33
N ARG A 24 -12.11 7.12 17.89
CA ARG A 24 -12.03 6.91 19.34
C ARG A 24 -11.72 8.21 20.10
N ALA A 25 -10.79 9.01 19.57
CA ALA A 25 -10.49 10.33 20.14
C ALA A 25 -11.69 11.27 20.16
N ARG A 26 -12.75 10.99 19.38
CA ARG A 26 -14.02 11.71 19.37
C ARG A 26 -15.14 11.02 20.15
N GLY A 27 -14.80 10.00 20.93
CA GLY A 27 -15.76 9.26 21.73
C GLY A 27 -16.63 8.27 20.94
N VAL A 28 -16.34 8.01 19.65
CA VAL A 28 -17.07 7.01 18.88
C VAL A 28 -16.66 5.61 19.33
N PRO A 29 -17.61 4.76 19.75
CA PRO A 29 -17.31 3.39 20.11
C PRO A 29 -16.74 2.63 18.92
N CYS A 30 -15.59 2.00 19.08
CA CYS A 30 -14.91 1.22 18.04
C CYS A 30 -14.55 -0.17 18.56
N ALA A 31 -14.76 -1.15 17.70
CA ALA A 31 -14.28 -2.53 17.91
C ALA A 31 -13.66 -3.07 16.61
N ALA A 32 -12.95 -4.18 16.68
CA ALA A 32 -12.41 -4.82 15.48
C ALA A 32 -12.54 -6.34 15.49
N ILE A 33 -12.51 -6.93 14.30
CA ILE A 33 -12.28 -8.36 14.06
C ILE A 33 -11.02 -8.49 13.22
N GLY A 34 -10.09 -9.33 13.66
CA GLY A 34 -8.85 -9.63 12.95
C GLY A 34 -8.40 -11.07 13.16
N SER A 35 -7.33 -11.48 12.48
CA SER A 35 -6.72 -12.80 12.70
C SER A 35 -6.13 -12.90 14.12
N ASN A 36 -5.74 -14.11 14.53
CA ASN A 36 -5.09 -14.34 15.81
C ASN A 36 -3.75 -13.60 15.95
N THR A 37 -3.14 -13.17 14.86
CA THR A 37 -1.89 -12.39 14.83
C THR A 37 -2.12 -10.88 14.73
N ALA A 38 -3.37 -10.41 14.63
CA ALA A 38 -3.69 -9.00 14.54
C ALA A 38 -3.19 -8.26 15.81
N PRO A 39 -2.39 -7.19 15.67
CA PRO A 39 -1.90 -6.44 16.81
C PRO A 39 -3.03 -5.70 17.55
N SER A 40 -2.75 -5.26 18.76
CA SER A 40 -3.65 -4.43 19.54
C SER A 40 -3.55 -2.96 19.08
N LEU A 41 -4.63 -2.20 19.25
CA LEU A 41 -4.67 -0.76 19.07
C LEU A 41 -5.15 -0.10 20.37
N GLY A 42 -4.19 0.18 21.24
CA GLY A 42 -4.48 0.63 22.61
C GLY A 42 -5.37 -0.38 23.34
N ASP A 43 -6.40 0.14 24.01
CA ASP A 43 -7.42 -0.62 24.75
C ASP A 43 -8.65 -1.01 23.94
N MET A 44 -8.63 -0.81 22.61
CA MET A 44 -9.75 -1.14 21.74
C MET A 44 -10.09 -2.63 21.78
N MET A 45 -11.39 -2.94 21.87
CA MET A 45 -11.88 -4.32 21.81
C MET A 45 -11.57 -4.95 20.45
N ILE A 46 -10.79 -6.02 20.42
CA ILE A 46 -10.46 -6.77 19.22
C ILE A 46 -10.85 -8.23 19.39
N GLY A 47 -11.81 -8.67 18.60
CA GLY A 47 -12.14 -10.08 18.45
C GLY A 47 -11.15 -10.75 17.50
N ARG A 48 -10.34 -11.69 18.01
CA ARG A 48 -9.37 -12.43 17.21
C ARG A 48 -9.91 -13.81 16.86
N TYR A 49 -9.92 -14.14 15.56
CA TYR A 49 -10.28 -15.47 15.10
C TYR A 49 -9.03 -16.33 14.83
N ALA A 50 -9.13 -17.60 15.13
CA ALA A 50 -8.24 -18.64 14.63
C ALA A 50 -8.95 -19.40 13.50
N LEU A 51 -8.19 -19.84 12.49
CA LEU A 51 -8.74 -20.66 11.40
C LEU A 51 -9.17 -22.01 11.94
N GLN A 52 -10.34 -22.48 11.54
CA GLN A 52 -10.89 -23.76 11.97
C GLN A 52 -10.19 -24.95 11.34
N ARG A 53 -9.69 -24.74 10.11
CA ARG A 53 -8.97 -25.72 9.29
C ARG A 53 -8.13 -25.00 8.23
N GLY A 54 -7.22 -25.71 7.61
CA GLY A 54 -6.58 -25.30 6.34
C GLY A 54 -7.49 -25.59 5.14
N SER A 55 -7.05 -25.19 3.96
CA SER A 55 -7.70 -25.56 2.69
C SER A 55 -7.67 -27.07 2.47
N THR A 56 -8.67 -27.59 1.75
CA THR A 56 -8.78 -29.00 1.40
C THR A 56 -7.62 -29.41 0.48
N GLU A 57 -6.97 -30.52 0.80
CA GLU A 57 -5.93 -31.08 -0.07
C GLU A 57 -6.57 -31.57 -1.39
N GLY A 58 -5.89 -31.27 -2.52
CA GLY A 58 -6.37 -31.66 -3.85
C GLY A 58 -7.60 -30.91 -4.36
N ILE A 59 -8.01 -29.83 -3.70
CA ILE A 59 -9.11 -28.99 -4.21
C ILE A 59 -8.77 -28.43 -5.59
N PHE A 60 -9.82 -28.21 -6.41
CA PHE A 60 -9.67 -27.60 -7.73
C PHE A 60 -8.88 -26.26 -7.64
N PRO A 61 -7.82 -26.09 -8.44
CA PRO A 61 -6.88 -24.97 -8.26
C PRO A 61 -7.52 -23.57 -8.22
N LEU A 62 -8.54 -23.30 -9.03
CA LEU A 62 -9.25 -22.02 -9.02
C LEU A 62 -10.12 -21.81 -7.77
N ALA A 63 -10.50 -22.89 -7.07
CA ALA A 63 -11.29 -22.81 -5.86
C ALA A 63 -10.46 -22.59 -4.58
N VAL A 64 -9.13 -22.75 -4.64
CA VAL A 64 -8.22 -22.65 -3.47
C VAL A 64 -8.42 -21.32 -2.73
N ARG A 65 -8.44 -20.21 -3.45
CA ARG A 65 -8.62 -18.88 -2.85
C ARG A 65 -10.02 -18.73 -2.25
N THR A 66 -11.04 -19.11 -2.99
CA THR A 66 -12.43 -19.03 -2.54
C THR A 66 -12.66 -19.85 -1.27
N GLU A 67 -12.15 -21.09 -1.21
CA GLU A 67 -12.24 -21.89 0.00
C GLU A 67 -11.55 -21.23 1.19
N ALA A 68 -10.32 -20.73 0.99
CA ALA A 68 -9.56 -20.06 2.05
C ALA A 68 -10.32 -18.83 2.58
N ASP A 69 -10.95 -18.05 1.71
CA ASP A 69 -11.73 -16.87 2.08
C ASP A 69 -13.01 -17.27 2.83
N LEU A 70 -13.71 -18.35 2.43
CA LEU A 70 -14.88 -18.88 3.13
C LEU A 70 -14.53 -19.44 4.52
N ILE A 71 -13.39 -20.09 4.67
CA ILE A 71 -12.88 -20.53 5.98
C ILE A 71 -12.65 -19.34 6.92
N ARG A 72 -12.06 -18.25 6.41
CA ARG A 72 -11.88 -17.01 7.19
C ARG A 72 -13.22 -16.34 7.51
N ALA A 73 -14.11 -16.23 6.53
CA ALA A 73 -15.45 -15.69 6.72
C ALA A 73 -16.21 -16.43 7.84
N SER A 74 -16.18 -17.77 7.83
CA SER A 74 -16.81 -18.60 8.86
C SER A 74 -16.14 -18.42 10.22
N SER A 75 -14.82 -18.24 10.26
CA SER A 75 -14.07 -18.00 11.50
C SER A 75 -14.39 -16.65 12.10
N ALA A 76 -14.41 -15.58 11.27
CA ALA A 76 -14.77 -14.22 11.67
C ALA A 76 -16.24 -14.14 12.13
N LEU A 77 -17.16 -14.87 11.47
CA LEU A 77 -18.56 -14.92 11.84
C LEU A 77 -18.78 -15.38 13.28
N ARG A 78 -18.05 -16.40 13.75
CA ARG A 78 -18.14 -16.88 15.15
C ARG A 78 -17.72 -15.81 16.15
N VAL A 79 -16.65 -15.09 15.82
CA VAL A 79 -16.19 -13.98 16.66
C VAL A 79 -17.21 -12.86 16.67
N ALA A 80 -17.85 -12.57 15.52
CA ALA A 80 -18.90 -11.56 15.45
C ALA A 80 -20.09 -11.90 16.36
N TYR A 81 -20.54 -13.18 16.40
CA TYR A 81 -21.57 -13.62 17.35
C TYR A 81 -21.14 -13.44 18.80
N MET A 82 -19.92 -13.83 19.16
CA MET A 82 -19.41 -13.61 20.54
C MET A 82 -19.37 -12.13 20.93
N LEU A 83 -18.99 -11.26 19.98
CA LEU A 83 -18.99 -9.81 20.23
C LEU A 83 -20.40 -9.27 20.39
N LYS A 84 -21.37 -9.75 19.62
CA LYS A 84 -22.78 -9.40 19.77
C LYS A 84 -23.35 -9.82 21.12
N GLU A 85 -23.05 -11.02 21.59
CA GLU A 85 -23.42 -11.50 22.93
C GLU A 85 -22.84 -10.63 24.05
N LYS A 86 -21.67 -10.01 23.82
CA LYS A 86 -21.05 -9.03 24.73
C LYS A 86 -21.64 -7.61 24.58
N GLY A 87 -22.71 -7.44 23.79
CA GLY A 87 -23.40 -6.18 23.63
C GLY A 87 -22.93 -5.31 22.47
N LEU A 88 -22.02 -5.81 21.59
CA LEU A 88 -21.64 -5.05 20.40
C LEU A 88 -22.82 -4.97 19.41
N ASP A 89 -23.18 -3.75 19.02
CA ASP A 89 -24.21 -3.47 18.00
C ASP A 89 -23.73 -2.26 17.17
N PRO A 90 -22.88 -2.47 16.13
CA PRO A 90 -22.30 -1.37 15.37
C PRO A 90 -23.31 -0.73 14.44
N ALA A 91 -23.23 0.60 14.27
CA ALA A 91 -23.97 1.30 13.24
C ALA A 91 -23.38 1.05 11.85
N VAL A 92 -22.06 0.98 11.75
CA VAL A 92 -21.31 0.77 10.51
C VAL A 92 -20.25 -0.30 10.70
N ILE A 93 -20.09 -1.17 9.69
CA ILE A 93 -18.97 -2.10 9.54
C ILE A 93 -18.07 -1.58 8.43
N VAL A 94 -16.80 -1.28 8.73
CA VAL A 94 -15.77 -0.93 7.76
C VAL A 94 -14.83 -2.11 7.60
N GLY A 95 -14.78 -2.72 6.42
CA GLY A 95 -14.01 -3.94 6.24
C GLY A 95 -13.26 -4.03 4.93
N HIS A 96 -12.14 -4.75 4.97
CA HIS A 96 -11.40 -5.13 3.77
C HIS A 96 -11.85 -6.54 3.32
N PRO A 97 -12.51 -6.69 2.15
CA PRO A 97 -13.09 -7.97 1.74
C PRO A 97 -12.08 -8.97 1.17
N GLY A 98 -10.84 -8.55 0.97
CA GLY A 98 -9.82 -9.30 0.24
C GLY A 98 -9.42 -10.66 0.82
N TRP A 99 -9.85 -10.99 2.05
CA TRP A 99 -9.60 -12.29 2.68
C TRP A 99 -10.88 -12.97 3.17
N GLY A 100 -12.06 -12.40 2.89
CA GLY A 100 -13.36 -13.02 3.11
C GLY A 100 -14.05 -12.69 4.43
N GLU A 101 -13.38 -12.14 5.44
CA GLU A 101 -13.92 -11.94 6.80
C GLU A 101 -15.24 -11.16 6.84
N THR A 102 -15.47 -10.28 5.88
CA THR A 102 -16.64 -9.40 5.84
C THR A 102 -17.93 -10.10 5.36
N LEU A 103 -17.79 -11.25 4.65
CA LEU A 103 -18.84 -11.81 3.82
C LEU A 103 -20.15 -12.10 4.56
N PHE A 104 -20.10 -12.60 5.80
CA PHE A 104 -21.29 -13.06 6.53
C PHE A 104 -21.75 -12.13 7.67
N LEU A 105 -21.12 -10.98 7.85
CA LEU A 105 -21.36 -10.12 9.02
C LEU A 105 -22.75 -9.51 9.07
N ARG A 106 -23.39 -9.32 7.91
CA ARG A 106 -24.80 -8.86 7.85
C ARG A 106 -25.78 -9.82 8.54
N ARG A 107 -25.43 -11.12 8.63
CA ARG A 107 -26.24 -12.10 9.38
C ARG A 107 -26.23 -11.84 10.88
N VAL A 108 -25.15 -11.30 11.41
CA VAL A 108 -24.98 -10.98 12.83
C VAL A 108 -25.51 -9.58 13.13
N PHE A 109 -25.19 -8.63 12.27
CA PHE A 109 -25.52 -7.22 12.41
C PHE A 109 -26.36 -6.73 11.22
N PRO A 110 -27.64 -7.14 11.12
CA PRO A 110 -28.48 -6.85 9.93
C PRO A 110 -28.77 -5.37 9.72
N SER A 111 -28.73 -4.58 10.79
CA SER A 111 -28.99 -3.14 10.74
C SER A 111 -27.73 -2.32 10.45
N ALA A 112 -26.54 -2.91 10.57
CA ALA A 112 -25.27 -2.23 10.32
C ALA A 112 -25.08 -1.93 8.84
N ARG A 113 -24.74 -0.68 8.51
CA ARG A 113 -24.30 -0.30 7.16
C ARG A 113 -22.92 -0.89 6.89
N GLN A 114 -22.67 -1.31 5.66
CA GLN A 114 -21.42 -1.97 5.30
C GLN A 114 -20.60 -1.13 4.32
N VAL A 115 -19.41 -0.75 4.72
CA VAL A 115 -18.43 -0.06 3.90
C VAL A 115 -17.29 -1.02 3.58
N MET A 116 -17.10 -1.32 2.29
CA MET A 116 -16.04 -2.22 1.84
C MET A 116 -14.87 -1.41 1.27
N PHE A 117 -13.67 -1.70 1.77
CA PHE A 117 -12.44 -1.08 1.27
C PHE A 117 -11.95 -1.87 0.05
N ALA A 118 -11.96 -1.23 -1.11
CA ALA A 118 -11.57 -1.82 -2.38
C ALA A 118 -10.13 -1.42 -2.73
N GLU A 119 -9.18 -2.22 -2.27
CA GLU A 119 -7.78 -1.98 -2.58
C GLU A 119 -7.48 -2.27 -4.06
N PHE A 120 -8.00 -3.37 -4.60
CA PHE A 120 -7.79 -3.75 -5.99
C PHE A 120 -8.82 -4.80 -6.43
N PHE A 121 -9.34 -4.66 -7.65
CA PHE A 121 -10.14 -5.68 -8.31
C PHE A 121 -9.31 -6.29 -9.43
N TYR A 122 -9.07 -7.59 -9.39
CA TYR A 122 -8.13 -8.27 -10.27
C TYR A 122 -8.69 -8.46 -11.68
N HIS A 123 -7.82 -8.36 -12.68
CA HIS A 123 -8.15 -8.60 -14.08
C HIS A 123 -7.19 -9.62 -14.66
N GLY A 124 -7.67 -10.47 -15.55
CA GLY A 124 -6.85 -11.47 -16.22
C GLY A 124 -5.86 -10.87 -17.23
N GLU A 125 -6.11 -9.63 -17.67
CA GLU A 125 -5.28 -8.90 -18.64
C GLU A 125 -5.41 -7.38 -18.45
N GLY A 126 -4.49 -6.65 -19.06
CA GLY A 126 -4.51 -5.18 -19.10
C GLY A 126 -4.04 -4.48 -17.83
N LEU A 127 -3.77 -5.21 -16.74
CA LEU A 127 -3.22 -4.68 -15.49
C LEU A 127 -1.92 -5.38 -15.11
N ASP A 128 -1.80 -5.87 -13.87
CA ASP A 128 -0.58 -6.51 -13.36
C ASP A 128 -0.30 -7.88 -13.98
N VAL A 129 -1.35 -8.63 -14.31
CA VAL A 129 -1.22 -9.97 -14.91
C VAL A 129 -0.72 -9.86 -16.34
N GLY A 130 0.41 -10.51 -16.62
CA GLY A 130 1.02 -10.52 -17.95
C GLY A 130 1.61 -9.16 -18.39
N PHE A 131 1.75 -8.18 -17.48
CA PHE A 131 2.32 -6.88 -17.81
C PHE A 131 3.78 -6.96 -18.23
N ASP A 132 4.55 -7.82 -17.58
CA ASP A 132 5.98 -8.00 -17.84
C ASP A 132 6.24 -9.41 -18.38
N PRO A 133 6.48 -9.55 -19.69
CA PRO A 133 6.66 -10.85 -20.30
C PRO A 133 7.94 -11.59 -19.85
N GLU A 134 8.90 -10.88 -19.25
CA GLU A 134 10.13 -11.49 -18.73
C GLU A 134 9.87 -12.36 -17.48
N PHE A 135 8.97 -11.89 -16.60
CA PHE A 135 8.75 -12.54 -15.30
C PHE A 135 7.39 -13.21 -15.18
N ALA A 136 6.44 -12.78 -15.95
CA ALA A 136 5.06 -13.26 -15.89
C ALA A 136 4.44 -13.16 -17.29
N ALA A 137 4.85 -14.07 -18.18
CA ALA A 137 4.25 -14.15 -19.51
C ALA A 137 2.72 -14.30 -19.41
N PRO A 138 1.95 -13.61 -20.25
CA PRO A 138 0.50 -13.77 -20.28
C PRO A 138 0.13 -15.25 -20.46
N SER A 139 -0.76 -15.76 -19.60
CA SER A 139 -1.28 -17.12 -19.73
C SER A 139 -2.73 -17.19 -19.27
N GLU A 140 -3.51 -18.05 -19.90
CA GLU A 140 -4.91 -18.31 -19.54
C GLU A 140 -5.05 -18.73 -18.06
N ASP A 141 -4.15 -19.59 -17.56
CA ASP A 141 -4.17 -20.04 -16.17
C ASP A 141 -3.94 -18.88 -15.18
N ALA A 142 -3.04 -17.95 -15.49
CA ALA A 142 -2.81 -16.75 -14.68
C ALA A 142 -4.02 -15.82 -14.69
N ALA A 143 -4.63 -15.62 -15.85
CA ALA A 143 -5.86 -14.82 -16.02
C ALA A 143 -7.01 -15.38 -15.18
N LEU A 144 -7.31 -16.67 -15.35
CA LEU A 144 -8.36 -17.35 -14.59
C LEU A 144 -8.11 -17.30 -13.07
N LYS A 145 -6.88 -17.48 -12.63
CA LYS A 145 -6.51 -17.36 -11.20
C LYS A 145 -6.70 -15.95 -10.66
N ALA A 146 -6.39 -14.91 -11.45
CA ALA A 146 -6.61 -13.52 -11.07
C ALA A 146 -8.10 -13.22 -10.94
N GLU A 147 -8.90 -13.60 -11.93
CA GLU A 147 -10.35 -13.39 -11.91
C GLU A 147 -11.05 -14.17 -10.79
N ALA A 148 -10.63 -15.41 -10.53
CA ALA A 148 -11.18 -16.22 -9.45
C ALA A 148 -10.99 -15.60 -8.05
N LYS A 149 -9.95 -14.75 -7.85
CA LYS A 149 -9.76 -14.01 -6.59
C LYS A 149 -10.92 -13.06 -6.29
N ASN A 150 -11.62 -12.59 -7.31
CA ASN A 150 -12.69 -11.61 -7.16
C ASN A 150 -14.01 -12.19 -6.61
N GLY A 151 -14.17 -13.51 -6.64
CA GLY A 151 -15.47 -14.15 -6.34
C GLY A 151 -16.06 -13.73 -4.99
N VAL A 152 -15.30 -13.87 -3.91
CA VAL A 152 -15.74 -13.49 -2.56
C VAL A 152 -15.80 -11.97 -2.39
N MET A 153 -14.86 -11.22 -2.98
CA MET A 153 -14.88 -9.76 -2.94
C MET A 153 -16.11 -9.18 -3.65
N ALA A 154 -16.46 -9.71 -4.83
CA ALA A 154 -17.64 -9.27 -5.57
C ALA A 154 -18.93 -9.48 -4.77
N LEU A 155 -19.06 -10.63 -4.06
CA LEU A 155 -20.18 -10.86 -3.15
C LEU A 155 -20.23 -9.86 -1.99
N ALA A 156 -19.07 -9.50 -1.43
CA ALA A 156 -19.01 -8.48 -0.37
C ALA A 156 -19.40 -7.10 -0.91
N TYR A 157 -18.93 -6.72 -2.11
CA TYR A 157 -19.31 -5.46 -2.75
C TYR A 157 -20.80 -5.39 -3.12
N ALA A 158 -21.39 -6.51 -3.57
CA ALA A 158 -22.83 -6.59 -3.86
C ALA A 158 -23.72 -6.36 -2.62
N GLY A 159 -23.18 -6.65 -1.43
CA GLY A 159 -23.84 -6.37 -0.15
C GLY A 159 -23.46 -5.04 0.50
N ALA A 160 -22.61 -4.23 -0.11
CA ALA A 160 -22.12 -2.99 0.49
C ALA A 160 -23.13 -1.83 0.35
N ASP A 161 -23.12 -0.94 1.33
CA ASP A 161 -23.82 0.35 1.27
C ASP A 161 -22.90 1.45 0.69
N ALA A 162 -21.57 1.28 0.81
CA ALA A 162 -20.56 2.08 0.14
C ALA A 162 -19.29 1.27 -0.10
N ILE A 163 -18.52 1.64 -1.12
CA ILE A 163 -17.22 1.06 -1.44
C ILE A 163 -16.20 2.20 -1.45
N VAL A 164 -15.11 2.06 -0.69
CA VAL A 164 -14.03 3.04 -0.67
C VAL A 164 -12.82 2.51 -1.40
N ALA A 165 -12.38 3.21 -2.42
CA ALA A 165 -11.12 2.95 -3.12
C ALA A 165 -10.10 4.06 -2.82
N PRO A 166 -8.80 3.74 -2.62
CA PRO A 166 -7.80 4.75 -2.26
C PRO A 166 -7.51 5.77 -3.35
N THR A 167 -7.57 5.38 -4.62
CA THR A 167 -7.25 6.23 -5.76
C THR A 167 -8.24 6.05 -6.91
N GLU A 168 -8.25 6.98 -7.86
CA GLU A 168 -9.11 6.89 -9.06
C GLU A 168 -8.75 5.67 -9.92
N PHE A 169 -7.46 5.37 -10.05
CA PHE A 169 -7.01 4.17 -10.74
C PHE A 169 -7.56 2.90 -10.05
N GLN A 170 -7.43 2.78 -8.74
CA GLN A 170 -7.94 1.63 -8.01
C GLN A 170 -9.47 1.53 -8.11
N ALA A 171 -10.19 2.67 -8.06
CA ALA A 171 -11.62 2.74 -8.32
C ALA A 171 -11.99 2.27 -9.75
N SER A 172 -11.16 2.60 -10.73
CA SER A 172 -11.39 2.24 -12.14
C SER A 172 -11.29 0.74 -12.40
N THR A 173 -10.61 -0.03 -11.52
CA THR A 173 -10.51 -1.48 -11.65
C THR A 173 -11.85 -2.19 -11.35
N LEU A 174 -12.75 -1.53 -10.60
CA LEU A 174 -14.03 -2.10 -10.22
C LEU A 174 -14.99 -2.20 -11.41
N PRO A 175 -15.76 -3.30 -11.54
CA PRO A 175 -16.83 -3.41 -12.52
C PRO A 175 -17.82 -2.24 -12.47
N ALA A 176 -18.33 -1.85 -13.63
CA ALA A 176 -19.25 -0.71 -13.78
C ALA A 176 -20.48 -0.79 -12.84
N ALA A 177 -20.95 -2.00 -12.52
CA ALA A 177 -22.08 -2.22 -11.63
C ALA A 177 -21.83 -1.71 -10.19
N PHE A 178 -20.59 -1.66 -9.73
CA PHE A 178 -20.25 -1.19 -8.38
C PHE A 178 -19.92 0.30 -8.32
N ARG A 179 -19.65 0.94 -9.45
CA ARG A 179 -19.25 2.36 -9.52
C ARG A 179 -20.17 3.34 -8.79
N PRO A 180 -21.51 3.20 -8.81
CA PRO A 180 -22.40 4.10 -8.07
C PRO A 180 -22.17 4.13 -6.55
N LEU A 181 -21.60 3.06 -5.99
CA LEU A 181 -21.29 2.94 -4.56
C LEU A 181 -19.89 3.43 -4.20
N VAL A 182 -19.04 3.67 -5.21
CA VAL A 182 -17.63 3.99 -4.99
C VAL A 182 -17.44 5.43 -4.51
N ARG A 183 -16.62 5.58 -3.49
CA ARG A 183 -16.05 6.83 -3.00
C ARG A 183 -14.53 6.71 -3.05
N VAL A 184 -13.86 7.68 -3.66
CA VAL A 184 -12.40 7.69 -3.68
C VAL A 184 -11.91 8.44 -2.44
N ILE A 185 -11.33 7.69 -1.50
CA ILE A 185 -10.82 8.21 -0.22
C ILE A 185 -9.49 7.53 0.09
N HIS A 186 -8.40 8.27 -0.07
CA HIS A 186 -7.09 7.80 0.36
C HIS A 186 -6.93 7.97 1.87
N GLU A 187 -6.30 7.01 2.56
CA GLU A 187 -6.08 7.05 4.03
C GLU A 187 -5.19 8.22 4.44
N GLY A 188 -4.34 8.62 3.52
CA GLY A 188 -3.42 9.72 3.69
C GLY A 188 -2.17 9.38 4.50
N VAL A 189 -1.18 10.25 4.34
CA VAL A 189 0.04 10.25 5.16
C VAL A 189 0.04 11.49 6.05
N ASP A 190 0.78 11.43 7.15
CA ASP A 190 0.91 12.55 8.08
C ASP A 190 1.81 13.64 7.48
N THR A 191 1.22 14.50 6.66
CA THR A 191 1.96 15.58 6.01
C THR A 191 2.48 16.66 6.96
N ASP A 192 2.01 16.72 8.20
CA ASP A 192 2.55 17.63 9.21
C ASP A 192 3.84 17.09 9.82
N ALA A 193 3.89 15.79 10.08
CA ALA A 193 5.09 15.11 10.58
C ALA A 193 6.08 14.80 9.43
N ILE A 194 5.58 14.30 8.29
CA ILE A 194 6.38 13.98 7.10
C ILE A 194 6.46 15.24 6.24
N ARG A 195 7.56 15.95 6.33
CA ARG A 195 7.77 17.23 5.64
C ARG A 195 9.23 17.40 5.22
N PRO A 196 9.50 18.25 4.23
CA PRO A 196 10.86 18.65 3.86
C PRO A 196 11.61 19.17 5.09
N GLY A 197 12.90 18.94 5.10
CA GLY A 197 13.78 19.43 6.16
C GLY A 197 15.24 19.19 5.79
N PRO A 198 16.18 19.72 6.59
CA PRO A 198 17.59 19.52 6.32
C PRO A 198 17.94 18.03 6.36
N ALA A 199 18.79 17.61 5.43
CA ALA A 199 19.37 16.29 5.46
C ALA A 199 20.32 16.18 6.66
N ALA A 200 20.31 15.02 7.33
CA ALA A 200 21.23 14.70 8.41
C ALA A 200 22.17 13.55 7.98
N PRO A 201 23.33 13.39 8.63
CA PRO A 201 24.18 12.23 8.41
C PRO A 201 23.41 10.93 8.63
N PHE A 202 23.51 9.99 7.69
CA PHE A 202 22.78 8.73 7.71
C PHE A 202 23.72 7.57 8.09
N ALA A 203 23.47 6.97 9.25
CA ALA A 203 24.26 5.83 9.73
C ALA A 203 23.86 4.53 9.01
N LEU A 204 24.83 3.83 8.45
CA LEU A 204 24.66 2.51 7.86
C LEU A 204 24.84 1.41 8.90
N PRO A 205 24.26 0.20 8.69
CA PRO A 205 24.41 -0.92 9.63
C PRO A 205 25.85 -1.37 9.88
N ASP A 206 26.76 -1.10 8.94
CA ASP A 206 28.18 -1.45 9.04
C ASP A 206 29.04 -0.40 9.77
N GLY A 207 28.41 0.62 10.34
CA GLY A 207 29.06 1.71 11.08
C GLY A 207 29.54 2.87 10.22
N ARG A 208 29.50 2.78 8.89
CA ARG A 208 29.77 3.92 7.99
C ARG A 208 28.63 4.94 8.05
N THR A 209 28.95 6.17 7.66
CA THR A 209 27.97 7.26 7.63
C THR A 209 27.99 7.94 6.27
N ILE A 210 26.81 8.12 5.68
CA ILE A 210 26.64 8.93 4.47
C ILE A 210 26.36 10.37 4.90
N GLN A 211 27.16 11.29 4.39
CA GLN A 211 27.06 12.72 4.72
C GLN A 211 26.04 13.43 3.80
N PRO A 212 25.36 14.47 4.27
CA PRO A 212 24.61 15.39 3.42
C PRO A 212 25.48 15.92 2.27
N GLY A 213 24.90 16.04 1.08
CA GLY A 213 25.62 16.41 -0.14
C GLY A 213 26.17 15.23 -0.94
N THR A 214 26.23 14.02 -0.36
CA THR A 214 26.48 12.81 -1.14
C THR A 214 25.28 12.55 -2.07
N PRO A 215 25.48 12.26 -3.37
CA PRO A 215 24.39 11.89 -4.26
C PRO A 215 23.78 10.54 -3.83
N VAL A 216 22.60 10.55 -3.25
CA VAL A 216 21.91 9.34 -2.77
C VAL A 216 20.65 9.12 -3.58
N ILE A 217 20.52 7.92 -4.15
CA ILE A 217 19.28 7.41 -4.74
C ILE A 217 18.60 6.51 -3.74
N THR A 218 17.31 6.72 -3.53
CA THR A 218 16.49 5.86 -2.65
C THR A 218 15.53 5.01 -3.45
N TYR A 219 15.34 3.76 -3.00
CA TYR A 219 14.34 2.83 -3.50
C TYR A 219 13.62 2.19 -2.29
N VAL A 220 12.32 2.40 -2.17
CA VAL A 220 11.53 1.94 -1.02
C VAL A 220 10.31 1.17 -1.49
N ASN A 221 10.26 -0.11 -1.17
CA ASN A 221 9.12 -0.97 -1.46
C ASN A 221 8.93 -2.00 -0.32
N ASN A 222 7.75 -2.58 -0.21
CA ASN A 222 7.51 -3.63 0.77
C ASN A 222 8.31 -4.90 0.44
N ASN A 223 8.33 -5.29 -0.85
CA ASN A 223 9.06 -6.44 -1.35
C ASN A 223 10.02 -6.03 -2.46
N MET A 224 11.16 -6.70 -2.51
CA MET A 224 12.17 -6.61 -3.58
C MET A 224 11.77 -7.58 -4.71
N GLU A 225 10.93 -7.14 -5.65
CA GLU A 225 10.32 -8.00 -6.66
C GLU A 225 10.10 -7.27 -8.00
N PRO A 226 9.94 -8.01 -9.13
CA PRO A 226 9.70 -7.43 -10.46
C PRO A 226 8.47 -6.54 -10.52
N LEU A 227 7.36 -6.90 -9.85
CA LEU A 227 6.14 -6.10 -9.80
C LEU A 227 6.40 -4.65 -9.35
N ARG A 228 7.42 -4.45 -8.55
CA ARG A 228 7.87 -3.13 -8.08
C ARG A 228 9.04 -2.56 -8.90
N GLY A 229 9.26 -3.07 -10.11
CA GLY A 229 10.28 -2.58 -11.04
C GLY A 229 11.72 -2.79 -10.59
N LEU A 230 11.98 -3.72 -9.67
CA LEU A 230 13.31 -3.96 -9.13
C LEU A 230 14.34 -4.24 -10.23
N HIS A 231 13.98 -5.02 -11.25
CA HIS A 231 14.86 -5.40 -12.36
C HIS A 231 15.21 -4.20 -13.25
N ILE A 232 14.26 -3.28 -13.48
CA ILE A 232 14.50 -2.06 -14.24
C ILE A 232 15.45 -1.14 -13.45
N PHE A 233 15.16 -0.96 -12.15
CA PHE A 233 16.02 -0.19 -11.26
C PHE A 233 17.44 -0.75 -11.19
N ALA A 234 17.59 -2.06 -10.95
CA ALA A 234 18.89 -2.73 -10.86
C ALA A 234 19.72 -2.58 -12.14
N ARG A 235 19.08 -2.73 -13.31
CA ARG A 235 19.74 -2.57 -14.62
C ARG A 235 20.16 -1.13 -14.95
N ALA A 236 19.54 -0.14 -14.29
CA ALA A 236 19.93 1.27 -14.44
C ALA A 236 21.18 1.63 -13.62
N LEU A 237 21.50 0.89 -12.56
CA LEU A 237 22.58 1.22 -11.63
C LEU A 237 24.00 1.13 -12.21
N PRO A 238 24.36 0.16 -13.09
CA PRO A 238 25.72 0.10 -13.66
C PRO A 238 26.15 1.43 -14.31
N ARG A 239 25.28 2.04 -15.12
CA ARG A 239 25.58 3.34 -15.76
C ARG A 239 25.69 4.45 -14.71
N LEU A 240 24.78 4.51 -13.74
CA LEU A 240 24.85 5.48 -12.64
C LEU A 240 26.21 5.37 -11.91
N MET A 241 26.60 4.15 -11.55
CA MET A 241 27.86 3.94 -10.80
C MET A 241 29.10 4.20 -11.63
N ALA A 242 29.04 4.03 -12.95
CA ALA A 242 30.15 4.36 -13.84
C ALA A 242 30.31 5.88 -14.03
N GLU A 243 29.19 6.62 -14.14
CA GLU A 243 29.18 8.04 -14.46
C GLU A 243 29.21 8.96 -13.23
N VAL A 244 28.81 8.47 -12.04
CA VAL A 244 28.79 9.21 -10.78
C VAL A 244 29.47 8.38 -9.69
N LEU A 245 30.78 8.60 -9.50
CA LEU A 245 31.64 7.71 -8.70
C LEU A 245 31.33 7.73 -7.21
N ASP A 246 30.75 8.80 -6.69
CA ASP A 246 30.37 8.98 -5.28
C ASP A 246 28.89 8.68 -5.01
N ALA A 247 28.10 8.35 -6.04
CA ALA A 247 26.69 7.97 -5.86
C ALA A 247 26.55 6.78 -4.91
N ARG A 248 25.53 6.86 -4.04
CA ARG A 248 25.12 5.80 -3.12
C ARG A 248 23.66 5.45 -3.39
N VAL A 249 23.33 4.18 -3.15
CA VAL A 249 21.98 3.66 -3.31
C VAL A 249 21.50 3.08 -1.98
N LEU A 250 20.38 3.56 -1.48
CA LEU A 250 19.71 3.04 -0.28
C LEU A 250 18.42 2.33 -0.67
N MET A 251 18.36 1.03 -0.42
CA MET A 251 17.22 0.18 -0.74
C MET A 251 16.54 -0.31 0.53
N PHE A 252 15.22 -0.06 0.65
CA PHE A 252 14.37 -0.55 1.73
C PHE A 252 13.33 -1.52 1.18
N GLY A 253 13.19 -2.68 1.80
CA GLY A 253 12.23 -3.72 1.42
C GLY A 253 12.72 -5.10 1.81
N GLN A 254 11.82 -6.07 1.78
CA GLN A 254 12.08 -7.43 2.20
C GLN A 254 12.30 -8.35 1.00
N ASP A 255 13.10 -9.37 1.21
CA ASP A 255 13.17 -10.55 0.34
C ASP A 255 12.09 -11.54 0.80
N ASN A 256 10.81 -11.22 0.52
CA ASN A 256 9.70 -12.07 0.93
C ASN A 256 9.66 -13.34 0.06
N PRO A 257 9.60 -14.53 0.66
CA PRO A 257 9.47 -15.78 -0.12
C PRO A 257 8.12 -15.92 -0.85
N ARG A 258 7.13 -15.10 -0.51
CA ARG A 258 5.80 -15.06 -1.15
C ARG A 258 5.40 -13.61 -1.46
N PRO A 259 6.08 -12.97 -2.42
CA PRO A 259 5.76 -11.59 -2.81
C PRO A 259 4.44 -11.52 -3.61
N TYR A 260 3.92 -10.33 -3.82
CA TYR A 260 2.66 -10.13 -4.56
C TYR A 260 2.76 -10.54 -6.03
N GLY A 261 3.88 -10.25 -6.69
CA GLY A 261 4.15 -10.57 -8.09
C GLY A 261 4.50 -12.03 -8.37
N GLY A 262 4.45 -12.89 -7.33
CA GLY A 262 4.79 -14.31 -7.47
C GLY A 262 6.23 -14.63 -7.06
N GLN A 263 6.46 -15.92 -6.78
CA GLN A 263 7.76 -16.41 -6.38
C GLN A 263 8.71 -16.51 -7.59
N ASN A 264 9.99 -16.32 -7.34
CA ASN A 264 11.01 -16.66 -8.31
C ASN A 264 10.99 -18.19 -8.54
N PRO A 265 10.88 -18.65 -9.80
CA PRO A 265 10.89 -20.08 -10.12
C PRO A 265 12.11 -20.83 -9.58
N ASP A 266 13.25 -20.15 -9.44
CA ASP A 266 14.50 -20.74 -8.91
C ASP A 266 14.45 -20.94 -7.39
N GLY A 267 13.41 -20.45 -6.71
CA GLY A 267 13.30 -20.49 -5.24
C GLY A 267 14.21 -19.50 -4.50
N ARG A 268 15.08 -18.77 -5.21
CA ARG A 268 15.94 -17.72 -4.64
C ARG A 268 15.14 -16.40 -4.48
N PRO A 269 15.54 -15.51 -3.55
CA PRO A 269 15.02 -14.14 -3.52
C PRO A 269 15.17 -13.44 -4.87
N TRP A 270 14.13 -12.73 -5.31
CA TRP A 270 14.16 -11.97 -6.56
C TRP A 270 15.35 -11.01 -6.63
N ARG A 271 15.68 -10.35 -5.53
CA ARG A 271 16.82 -9.43 -5.49
C ARG A 271 18.12 -10.12 -5.85
N GLU A 272 18.39 -11.28 -5.30
CA GLU A 272 19.63 -12.03 -5.60
C GLU A 272 19.72 -12.41 -7.08
N ALA A 273 18.63 -12.95 -7.63
CA ALA A 273 18.57 -13.33 -9.03
C ALA A 273 18.72 -12.14 -9.98
N ILE A 274 18.07 -10.99 -9.67
CA ILE A 274 18.07 -9.80 -10.52
C ILE A 274 19.42 -9.09 -10.51
N PHE A 275 20.13 -9.06 -9.38
CA PHE A 275 21.44 -8.40 -9.28
C PHE A 275 22.60 -9.28 -9.75
N GLU A 276 22.38 -10.56 -9.97
CA GLU A 276 23.42 -11.49 -10.42
C GLU A 276 24.01 -11.04 -11.76
N GLY A 277 25.34 -10.93 -11.82
CA GLY A 277 26.07 -10.52 -13.02
C GLY A 277 26.01 -9.04 -13.39
N LEU A 278 25.27 -8.20 -12.65
CA LEU A 278 25.28 -6.76 -12.88
C LEU A 278 26.56 -6.11 -12.31
N ALA A 279 27.11 -5.16 -13.07
CA ALA A 279 28.29 -4.37 -12.65
C ALA A 279 27.89 -3.28 -11.64
N VAL A 280 27.43 -3.71 -10.45
CA VAL A 280 27.02 -2.84 -9.35
C VAL A 280 28.01 -2.97 -8.21
N ASP A 281 28.60 -1.83 -7.78
CA ASP A 281 29.56 -1.82 -6.68
C ASP A 281 28.86 -2.07 -5.33
N PRO A 282 29.13 -3.19 -4.66
CA PRO A 282 28.49 -3.54 -3.39
C PRO A 282 28.86 -2.58 -2.25
N ALA A 283 29.96 -1.81 -2.36
CA ALA A 283 30.35 -0.82 -1.37
C ALA A 283 29.46 0.45 -1.45
N ARG A 284 28.72 0.62 -2.53
CA ARG A 284 27.85 1.77 -2.80
C ARG A 284 26.37 1.42 -2.84
N LEU A 285 26.02 0.15 -2.82
CA LEU A 285 24.65 -0.36 -2.75
C LEU A 285 24.35 -0.86 -1.33
N HIS A 286 23.42 -0.22 -0.64
CA HIS A 286 23.06 -0.55 0.73
C HIS A 286 21.64 -1.08 0.80
N VAL A 287 21.48 -2.37 1.02
CA VAL A 287 20.18 -3.03 1.24
C VAL A 287 19.88 -3.05 2.73
N LEU A 288 18.91 -2.24 3.15
CA LEU A 288 18.59 -1.99 4.55
C LEU A 288 17.46 -2.88 5.07
N GLY A 289 16.84 -3.67 4.18
CA GLY A 289 15.74 -4.55 4.56
C GLY A 289 14.54 -3.77 5.11
N ARG A 290 13.91 -4.32 6.14
CA ARG A 290 12.85 -3.65 6.89
C ARG A 290 13.48 -2.80 7.98
N ALA A 291 13.45 -1.52 7.81
CA ALA A 291 14.00 -0.56 8.75
C ALA A 291 12.90 0.20 9.52
N PRO A 292 13.21 0.83 10.66
CA PRO A 292 12.30 1.77 11.31
C PRO A 292 11.83 2.88 10.35
N HIS A 293 10.56 3.27 10.46
CA HIS A 293 9.97 4.28 9.58
C HIS A 293 10.74 5.61 9.59
N GLU A 294 11.21 6.04 10.75
CA GLU A 294 12.04 7.24 10.90
C GLU A 294 13.35 7.17 10.11
N GLN A 295 13.99 5.99 10.08
CA GLN A 295 15.20 5.78 9.30
C GLN A 295 14.92 5.87 7.79
N MET A 296 13.80 5.31 7.33
CA MET A 296 13.37 5.44 5.94
C MET A 296 13.11 6.91 5.58
N LEU A 297 12.42 7.68 6.42
CA LEU A 297 12.17 9.10 6.21
C LEU A 297 13.46 9.92 6.21
N ALA A 298 14.45 9.57 7.05
CA ALA A 298 15.77 10.21 7.04
C ALA A 298 16.51 9.95 5.71
N ALA A 299 16.44 8.72 5.19
CA ALA A 299 17.00 8.40 3.88
C ALA A 299 16.31 9.15 2.72
N LEU A 300 14.99 9.30 2.76
CA LEU A 300 14.24 10.09 1.78
C LEU A 300 14.68 11.55 1.77
N LYS A 301 14.91 12.16 2.93
CA LYS A 301 15.40 13.56 3.04
C LYS A 301 16.84 13.74 2.59
N LEU A 302 17.66 12.68 2.69
CA LEU A 302 19.04 12.68 2.23
C LEU A 302 19.12 12.49 0.70
N GLY A 303 18.16 11.78 0.12
CA GLY A 303 18.15 11.40 -1.28
C GLY A 303 18.01 12.56 -2.25
N VAL A 304 18.81 12.54 -3.33
CA VAL A 304 18.67 13.49 -4.45
C VAL A 304 17.52 13.08 -5.37
N ALA A 305 17.20 11.78 -5.44
CA ALA A 305 16.01 11.26 -6.10
C ALA A 305 15.51 10.01 -5.39
N HIS A 306 14.19 9.79 -5.51
CA HIS A 306 13.50 8.58 -5.09
C HIS A 306 12.95 7.85 -6.30
N VAL A 307 13.29 6.57 -6.47
CA VAL A 307 12.78 5.74 -7.56
C VAL A 307 11.59 4.93 -7.07
N TYR A 308 10.47 5.05 -7.78
CA TYR A 308 9.28 4.25 -7.53
C TYR A 308 8.69 3.72 -8.83
N TYR A 309 8.85 2.44 -9.08
CA TYR A 309 8.29 1.72 -10.23
C TYR A 309 7.26 0.71 -9.76
N THR A 310 6.21 0.53 -10.52
CA THR A 310 5.19 -0.51 -10.25
C THR A 310 4.49 -0.90 -11.54
N TYR A 311 4.08 -2.18 -11.65
CA TYR A 311 3.10 -2.59 -12.65
C TYR A 311 1.79 -1.81 -12.43
N PRO A 312 0.82 -1.88 -13.35
CA PRO A 312 -0.53 -1.35 -13.11
C PRO A 312 -1.21 -2.06 -11.93
N PHE A 313 -0.82 -1.67 -10.72
CA PHE A 313 -1.23 -2.24 -9.45
C PHE A 313 -1.46 -1.12 -8.42
N VAL A 314 -1.58 -1.44 -7.14
CA VAL A 314 -1.86 -0.44 -6.10
C VAL A 314 -0.74 0.58 -5.92
N LEU A 315 -1.11 1.83 -5.70
CA LEU A 315 -0.20 2.89 -5.31
C LEU A 315 0.32 2.64 -3.88
N SER A 316 1.64 2.69 -3.68
CA SER A 316 2.22 2.50 -2.35
C SER A 316 2.24 3.81 -1.55
N TRP A 317 2.10 3.70 -0.24
CA TRP A 317 2.32 4.83 0.66
C TRP A 317 3.73 5.41 0.55
N SER A 318 4.74 4.59 0.23
CA SER A 318 6.13 5.05 0.14
C SER A 318 6.34 6.16 -0.89
N VAL A 319 5.64 6.13 -2.03
CA VAL A 319 5.74 7.22 -3.01
C VAL A 319 5.06 8.49 -2.49
N VAL A 320 3.94 8.36 -1.80
CA VAL A 320 3.25 9.51 -1.18
C VAL A 320 4.08 10.12 -0.06
N GLU A 321 4.74 9.29 0.75
CA GLU A 321 5.68 9.75 1.79
C GLU A 321 6.93 10.41 1.20
N ALA A 322 7.44 9.90 0.08
CA ALA A 322 8.53 10.54 -0.64
C ALA A 322 8.12 11.93 -1.16
N MET A 323 6.94 12.04 -1.78
CA MET A 323 6.38 13.33 -2.20
C MET A 323 6.18 14.28 -1.02
N ALA A 324 5.61 13.79 0.09
CA ALA A 324 5.41 14.56 1.32
C ALA A 324 6.73 15.02 1.94
N SER A 325 7.79 14.23 1.83
CA SER A 325 9.17 14.59 2.26
C SER A 325 9.85 15.60 1.35
N GLY A 326 9.24 15.95 0.21
CA GLY A 326 9.83 16.85 -0.79
C GLY A 326 10.93 16.17 -1.63
N CYS A 327 10.81 14.86 -1.88
CA CYS A 327 11.73 14.15 -2.76
C CYS A 327 11.45 14.46 -4.24
N TYR A 328 12.49 14.42 -5.06
CA TYR A 328 12.32 14.28 -6.50
C TYR A 328 11.97 12.80 -6.81
N VAL A 329 10.76 12.57 -7.22
CA VAL A 329 10.29 11.21 -7.56
C VAL A 329 10.48 10.95 -9.05
N ILE A 330 11.18 9.86 -9.37
CA ILE A 330 11.29 9.28 -10.71
C ILE A 330 10.48 7.99 -10.69
N GLY A 331 9.34 8.00 -11.35
CA GLY A 331 8.37 6.89 -11.35
C GLY A 331 8.20 6.24 -12.71
N SER A 332 7.61 5.04 -12.72
CA SER A 332 7.14 4.43 -13.98
C SER A 332 5.93 5.16 -14.52
N ASP A 333 5.87 5.35 -15.83
CA ASP A 333 4.68 5.81 -16.55
C ASP A 333 3.64 4.68 -16.61
N THR A 334 2.98 4.47 -15.47
CA THR A 334 1.93 3.46 -15.29
C THR A 334 0.73 4.09 -14.58
N PRO A 335 -0.50 3.60 -14.84
CA PRO A 335 -1.73 4.24 -14.38
C PRO A 335 -1.80 4.62 -12.90
N PRO A 336 -1.33 3.78 -11.94
CA PRO A 336 -1.40 4.15 -10.52
C PRO A 336 -0.61 5.42 -10.18
N LEU A 337 0.47 5.72 -10.91
CA LEU A 337 1.28 6.91 -10.63
C LEU A 337 0.66 8.19 -11.20
N HIS A 338 -0.21 8.11 -12.20
CA HIS A 338 -0.91 9.28 -12.74
C HIS A 338 -1.84 9.94 -11.71
N ASP A 339 -2.33 9.19 -10.73
CA ASP A 339 -3.11 9.77 -9.62
C ASP A 339 -2.26 10.63 -8.67
N ALA A 340 -0.97 10.31 -8.56
CA ALA A 340 -0.05 10.98 -7.64
C ALA A 340 0.80 12.04 -8.32
N ILE A 341 1.35 11.73 -9.50
CA ILE A 341 2.39 12.50 -10.16
C ILE A 341 1.89 13.03 -11.51
N GLU A 342 2.05 14.31 -11.74
CA GLU A 342 1.97 14.95 -13.04
C GLU A 342 3.39 15.06 -13.60
N ASP A 343 3.65 14.38 -14.75
CA ASP A 343 4.98 14.32 -15.36
C ASP A 343 5.52 15.70 -15.71
N GLY A 344 6.76 15.96 -15.36
CA GLY A 344 7.44 17.25 -15.55
C GLY A 344 6.96 18.39 -14.63
N VAL A 345 5.95 18.14 -13.77
CA VAL A 345 5.42 19.13 -12.82
C VAL A 345 5.70 18.73 -11.38
N SER A 346 5.27 17.54 -10.94
CA SER A 346 5.44 17.07 -9.56
C SER A 346 6.33 15.83 -9.44
N GLY A 347 6.99 15.44 -10.51
CA GLY A 347 7.92 14.33 -10.61
C GLY A 347 8.25 14.04 -12.06
N ARG A 348 8.93 12.94 -12.29
CA ARG A 348 9.22 12.45 -13.64
C ARG A 348 8.64 11.05 -13.81
N LEU A 349 7.84 10.85 -14.86
CA LEU A 349 7.32 9.54 -15.26
C LEU A 349 8.09 9.05 -16.49
N LEU A 350 8.56 7.82 -16.45
CA LEU A 350 9.35 7.21 -17.52
C LEU A 350 8.70 5.90 -17.97
N PRO A 351 8.76 5.55 -19.28
CA PRO A 351 8.27 4.28 -19.76
C PRO A 351 8.84 3.13 -18.93
N PHE A 352 8.00 2.21 -18.45
CA PHE A 352 8.38 1.21 -17.45
C PHE A 352 9.63 0.41 -17.85
N PHE A 353 9.74 -0.01 -19.12
CA PHE A 353 10.81 -0.85 -19.63
C PHE A 353 12.03 -0.08 -20.15
N ASP A 354 12.02 1.25 -20.09
CA ASP A 354 13.14 2.08 -20.57
C ASP A 354 14.22 2.26 -19.52
N VAL A 355 15.10 1.25 -19.43
CA VAL A 355 16.28 1.27 -18.53
C VAL A 355 17.21 2.43 -18.85
N ALA A 356 17.35 2.80 -20.15
CA ALA A 356 18.24 3.87 -20.55
C ALA A 356 17.76 5.23 -20.05
N ALA A 357 16.46 5.53 -20.23
CA ALA A 357 15.84 6.75 -19.70
C ALA A 357 15.96 6.85 -18.18
N LEU A 358 15.75 5.73 -17.45
CA LEU A 358 15.94 5.73 -15.99
C LEU A 358 17.40 6.01 -15.62
N SER A 359 18.36 5.36 -16.29
CA SER A 359 19.79 5.60 -16.05
C SER A 359 20.16 7.06 -16.24
N GLU A 360 19.68 7.68 -17.34
CA GLU A 360 19.92 9.10 -17.63
C GLU A 360 19.34 10.02 -16.56
N ALA A 361 18.10 9.77 -16.15
CA ALA A 361 17.43 10.54 -15.11
C ALA A 361 18.17 10.45 -13.76
N LEU A 362 18.67 9.26 -13.39
CA LEU A 362 19.44 9.07 -12.17
C LEU A 362 20.78 9.82 -12.20
N VAL A 363 21.50 9.73 -13.32
CA VAL A 363 22.77 10.45 -13.52
C VAL A 363 22.54 11.96 -13.46
N ALA A 364 21.51 12.46 -14.15
CA ALA A 364 21.16 13.88 -14.16
C ALA A 364 20.81 14.38 -12.75
N ALA A 365 19.98 13.63 -12.00
CA ALA A 365 19.60 13.98 -10.64
C ALA A 365 20.81 14.02 -9.67
N CYS A 366 21.79 13.14 -9.86
CA CYS A 366 23.01 13.13 -9.06
C CYS A 366 23.95 14.28 -9.40
N ARG A 367 24.06 14.68 -10.69
CA ARG A 367 24.94 15.75 -11.16
C ARG A 367 24.41 17.14 -10.86
N ASP A 368 23.11 17.33 -10.93
CA ASP A 368 22.45 18.61 -10.65
C ASP A 368 21.16 18.41 -9.84
N PRO A 369 21.28 18.18 -8.53
CA PRO A 369 20.12 18.00 -7.65
C PRO A 369 19.17 19.20 -7.62
N GLU A 370 19.70 20.40 -7.84
CA GLU A 370 18.90 21.63 -7.79
C GLU A 370 17.98 21.82 -8.99
N ALA A 371 18.29 21.20 -10.14
CA ALA A 371 17.41 21.21 -11.31
C ALA A 371 16.00 20.67 -11.01
N SER A 372 15.87 19.81 -9.99
CA SER A 372 14.60 19.23 -9.55
C SER A 372 13.87 20.03 -8.45
N ALA A 373 14.38 21.18 -8.02
CA ALA A 373 13.80 21.94 -6.89
C ALA A 373 12.33 22.31 -7.11
N GLY A 374 11.95 22.70 -8.33
CA GLY A 374 10.56 22.99 -8.69
C GLY A 374 9.66 21.78 -8.58
N LEU A 375 10.10 20.61 -9.08
CA LEU A 375 9.38 19.34 -9.03
C LEU A 375 9.18 18.87 -7.59
N ARG A 376 10.20 18.97 -6.74
CA ARG A 376 10.15 18.64 -5.31
C ARG A 376 9.08 19.46 -4.58
N LYS A 377 9.06 20.79 -4.82
CA LYS A 377 8.05 21.69 -4.24
C LYS A 377 6.64 21.32 -4.70
N ALA A 378 6.45 21.06 -5.98
CA ALA A 378 5.16 20.66 -6.53
C ALA A 378 4.71 19.28 -6.03
N ALA A 379 5.63 18.31 -5.91
CA ALA A 379 5.36 17.00 -5.30
C ALA A 379 4.82 17.14 -3.87
N ARG A 380 5.46 17.99 -3.06
CA ARG A 380 5.00 18.29 -1.70
C ARG A 380 3.58 18.86 -1.68
N LEU A 381 3.30 19.85 -2.50
CA LEU A 381 1.98 20.47 -2.61
C LEU A 381 0.91 19.47 -3.08
N ALA A 382 1.26 18.59 -4.03
CA ALA A 382 0.36 17.52 -4.47
C ALA A 382 0.07 16.50 -3.36
N ALA A 383 1.09 16.12 -2.57
CA ALA A 383 0.89 15.23 -1.42
C ALA A 383 -0.02 15.85 -0.36
N GLU A 384 0.16 17.13 -0.03
CA GLU A 384 -0.71 17.86 0.90
C GLU A 384 -2.15 17.97 0.38
N ALA A 385 -2.30 18.30 -0.89
CA ALA A 385 -3.60 18.53 -1.49
C ALA A 385 -4.41 17.25 -1.71
N LYS A 386 -3.76 16.13 -2.07
CA LYS A 386 -4.44 14.89 -2.44
C LYS A 386 -4.39 13.82 -1.36
N PHE A 387 -3.27 13.72 -0.62
CA PHE A 387 -2.95 12.57 0.22
C PHE A 387 -2.65 12.93 1.67
N SER A 388 -3.03 14.12 2.15
CA SER A 388 -2.88 14.41 3.58
C SER A 388 -3.84 13.55 4.41
N ARG A 389 -3.35 13.05 5.53
CA ARG A 389 -4.15 12.28 6.50
C ARG A 389 -5.37 13.07 7.00
N ALA A 390 -5.22 14.38 7.18
CA ALA A 390 -6.31 15.25 7.58
C ALA A 390 -7.47 15.23 6.56
N LYS A 391 -7.14 15.30 5.26
CA LYS A 391 -8.13 15.25 4.17
C LYS A 391 -8.80 13.88 4.09
N GLY A 392 -8.01 12.80 4.12
CA GLY A 392 -8.54 11.43 4.11
C GLY A 392 -9.48 11.19 5.28
N ARG A 393 -9.07 11.62 6.49
CA ARG A 393 -9.88 11.50 7.71
C ARG A 393 -11.21 12.29 7.61
N ALA A 394 -11.17 13.53 7.08
CA ALA A 394 -12.37 14.32 6.89
C ALA A 394 -13.36 13.61 5.95
N ALA A 395 -12.90 13.13 4.81
CA ALA A 395 -13.73 12.41 3.86
C ALA A 395 -14.30 11.09 4.44
N TRP A 396 -13.53 10.36 5.24
CA TRP A 396 -14.04 9.20 5.97
C TRP A 396 -15.11 9.58 7.00
N PHE A 397 -14.93 10.67 7.74
CA PHE A 397 -15.91 11.13 8.71
C PHE A 397 -17.22 11.53 8.03
N ASP A 398 -17.15 12.22 6.90
CA ASP A 398 -18.33 12.62 6.15
C ASP A 398 -19.10 11.38 5.66
N LEU A 399 -18.41 10.40 5.08
CA LEU A 399 -19.02 9.13 4.68
C LEU A 399 -19.67 8.40 5.88
N LEU A 400 -18.99 8.32 7.01
CA LEU A 400 -19.51 7.63 8.19
C LEU A 400 -20.73 8.38 8.80
N ARG A 401 -20.75 9.72 8.78
CA ARG A 401 -21.92 10.53 9.17
C ARG A 401 -23.11 10.29 8.24
N GLU A 402 -22.89 10.27 6.92
CA GLU A 402 -23.91 9.92 5.92
C GLU A 402 -24.53 8.53 6.22
N LEU A 403 -23.75 7.61 6.75
CA LEU A 403 -24.19 6.26 7.11
C LEU A 403 -24.72 6.14 8.55
N GLY A 404 -24.86 7.27 9.29
CA GLY A 404 -25.52 7.32 10.58
C GLY A 404 -24.60 7.16 11.80
N VAL A 405 -23.28 7.31 11.65
CA VAL A 405 -22.38 7.40 12.80
C VAL A 405 -22.35 8.82 13.34
N ASP A 406 -22.66 8.98 14.61
CA ASP A 406 -22.56 10.28 15.31
C ASP A 406 -21.07 10.56 15.62
N ILE A 407 -20.51 11.56 14.94
CA ILE A 407 -19.11 11.98 15.09
C ILE A 407 -19.07 13.45 15.43
N ALA A 408 -18.61 13.77 16.63
CA ALA A 408 -18.42 15.14 17.07
C ALA A 408 -17.40 15.89 16.19
N ASP A 409 -17.63 17.18 15.94
CA ASP A 409 -16.74 18.01 15.12
C ASP A 409 -15.35 18.21 15.76
N ALA A 410 -15.29 18.29 17.08
CA ALA A 410 -14.06 18.37 17.84
C ALA A 410 -13.93 17.17 18.81
N PRO A 411 -12.71 16.74 19.14
CA PRO A 411 -12.55 15.77 20.23
C PRO A 411 -13.07 16.37 21.54
N PRO A 412 -13.62 15.54 22.46
CA PRO A 412 -14.04 16.03 23.78
C PRO A 412 -12.83 16.67 24.48
N PRO A 413 -13.04 17.68 25.34
CA PRO A 413 -11.97 18.28 26.10
C PRO A 413 -11.23 17.18 26.89
N ALA A 414 -9.91 17.29 26.97
CA ALA A 414 -9.11 16.38 27.79
C ALA A 414 -9.60 16.44 29.24
N PRO A 415 -9.70 15.26 29.95
CA PRO A 415 -10.16 15.20 31.33
C PRO A 415 -9.25 15.94 32.31
#